data_d66b89b1b21191faa5d4bfa2a209f77e
#
_entry.id   d66b89b1b21191faa5d4bfa2a209f77e
#
_cell.length_a   1.000
_cell.length_b   1.000
_cell.length_c   1.000
_cell.angle_alpha   90.00
_cell.angle_beta   90.00
_cell.angle_gamma   90.00
#
_symmetry.space_group_name_H-M   'P 1'
#
loop_
_entity.id
_entity.type
_entity.pdbx_description
1 polymer ?
#
loop_
_entity_poly.entity_id
_entity_poly.type
_entity_poly.pdbx_seq_one_letter_code
_entity_poly.pdbx_strand_id
1 'polypeptide(L)'
;MKRYSIAVALALLLTTPGLALAAVVTVSGSGQSHDPGIALEDARADAIDQCTAQGGTPLEEVYNHVTRANLWLASSIWECEVP
;
A
#
# COMPACT_ATOMS: atom_id res chain seq x y z
N MET A 1 -7.08 40.27 20.48
CA MET A 1 -6.82 39.86 20.57
C MET A 1 -6.01 39.52 20.18
N LYS A 2 -5.65 39.20 19.98
CA LYS A 2 -4.93 38.94 19.72
C LYS A 2 -4.30 37.91 20.03
N ARG A 3 -4.36 37.14 20.58
CA ARG A 3 -3.79 36.21 21.01
C ARG A 3 -3.93 35.06 20.26
N TYR A 4 -4.77 34.77 19.57
CA TYR A 4 -4.92 33.64 18.84
C TYR A 4 -4.05 33.49 17.76
N SER A 5 -3.47 34.42 17.28
CA SER A 5 -2.58 34.25 16.21
C SER A 5 -1.42 33.43 16.60
N ILE A 6 -1.14 33.39 17.81
CA ILE A 6 -0.06 32.61 18.25
C ILE A 6 -0.32 31.18 18.15
N ALA A 7 -1.49 30.79 18.45
CA ALA A 7 -1.82 29.41 18.37
C ALA A 7 -1.66 28.92 16.98
N VAL A 8 -1.95 29.76 16.06
CA VAL A 8 -1.82 29.34 14.71
C VAL A 8 -0.40 29.07 14.34
N ALA A 9 0.47 29.89 14.81
CA ALA A 9 1.84 29.71 14.49
C ALA A 9 2.32 28.38 15.02
N LEU A 10 1.87 28.02 16.14
CA LEU A 10 2.27 26.77 16.68
C LEU A 10 1.83 25.64 15.85
N ALA A 11 0.68 25.73 15.36
CA ALA A 11 0.17 24.67 14.56
C ALA A 11 1.06 24.45 13.38
N LEU A 12 1.55 25.51 12.84
CA LEU A 12 2.39 25.35 11.71
C LEU A 12 3.65 24.63 12.02
N LEU A 13 4.18 24.87 13.16
CA LEU A 13 5.37 24.19 13.51
C LEU A 13 5.17 22.71 13.59
N LEU A 14 4.02 22.34 14.03
CA LEU A 14 3.77 20.96 14.17
C LEU A 14 3.72 20.25 12.87
N THR A 15 3.46 20.96 11.87
CA THR A 15 3.35 20.32 10.61
C THR A 15 4.65 20.20 9.92
N THR A 16 5.68 20.36 10.61
CA THR A 16 6.98 20.27 10.03
C THR A 16 7.06 19.09 9.14
N PRO A 17 7.19 19.32 7.93
CA PRO A 17 7.18 18.26 6.98
C PRO A 17 8.31 17.30 7.10
N GLY A 18 9.37 17.75 7.56
CA GLY A 18 10.47 16.86 7.66
C GLY A 18 10.16 15.68 8.50
N LEU A 19 9.09 15.79 9.24
CA LEU A 19 8.75 14.70 10.09
C LEU A 19 7.81 13.74 9.45
N ALA A 20 7.38 14.04 8.28
CA ALA A 20 6.49 13.14 7.61
C ALA A 20 7.33 11.99 7.11
N LEU A 21 7.48 11.01 7.91
CA LEU A 21 8.30 9.88 7.56
C LEU A 21 7.51 8.92 6.73
N ALA A 22 8.20 8.29 5.81
CA ALA A 22 7.60 7.24 5.05
C ALA A 22 7.32 6.07 5.98
N ALA A 23 6.25 5.39 5.73
CA ALA A 23 5.89 4.24 6.52
C ALA A 23 5.78 3.04 5.58
N VAL A 24 6.10 1.86 6.09
CA VAL A 24 5.95 0.65 5.30
C VAL A 24 4.70 -0.06 5.79
N VAL A 25 3.81 -0.32 4.86
CA VAL A 25 2.58 -1.04 5.18
C VAL A 25 2.51 -2.24 4.26
N THR A 26 1.63 -3.17 4.54
CA THR A 26 1.44 -4.30 3.64
C THR A 26 0.14 -4.13 2.88
N VAL A 27 0.16 -4.55 1.64
CA VAL A 27 -1.05 -4.57 0.82
C VAL A 27 -1.21 -5.99 0.31
N SER A 28 -2.44 -6.39 0.08
CA SER A 28 -2.73 -7.74 -0.33
C SER A 28 -3.59 -7.69 -1.58
N GLY A 29 -3.18 -8.43 -2.58
CA GLY A 29 -3.94 -8.52 -3.82
C GLY A 29 -4.41 -9.92 -4.05
N SER A 30 -5.40 -10.07 -4.89
CA SER A 30 -5.94 -11.37 -5.23
C SER A 30 -6.17 -11.48 -6.73
N GLY A 31 -6.13 -12.69 -7.21
CA GLY A 31 -6.37 -12.96 -8.62
C GLY A 31 -6.96 -14.32 -8.79
N GLN A 32 -7.61 -14.55 -9.92
CA GLN A 32 -8.14 -15.85 -10.24
C GLN A 32 -8.12 -16.06 -11.74
N SER A 33 -7.86 -17.27 -12.16
CA SER A 33 -7.74 -17.57 -13.56
C SER A 33 -7.76 -19.09 -13.74
N HIS A 34 -7.98 -19.53 -14.96
CA HIS A 34 -7.84 -20.93 -15.29
C HIS A 34 -6.37 -21.33 -15.33
N ASP A 35 -5.46 -20.37 -15.32
CA ASP A 35 -4.02 -20.60 -15.35
C ASP A 35 -3.41 -20.08 -14.05
N PRO A 36 -2.67 -20.93 -13.32
CA PRO A 36 -2.13 -20.47 -12.03
C PRO A 36 -1.13 -19.33 -12.13
N GLY A 37 -0.37 -19.30 -13.23
CA GLY A 37 0.57 -18.21 -13.42
C GLY A 37 -0.12 -16.89 -13.64
N ILE A 38 -1.20 -16.91 -14.40
CA ILE A 38 -1.96 -15.70 -14.65
C ILE A 38 -2.67 -15.26 -13.38
N ALA A 39 -3.19 -16.22 -12.61
CA ALA A 39 -3.83 -15.87 -11.33
C ALA A 39 -2.86 -15.14 -10.43
N LEU A 40 -1.62 -15.62 -10.36
CA LEU A 40 -0.63 -14.98 -9.51
C LEU A 40 -0.23 -13.62 -10.05
N GLU A 41 -0.09 -13.49 -11.36
CA GLU A 41 0.23 -12.20 -11.93
C GLU A 41 -0.87 -11.19 -11.68
N ASP A 42 -2.11 -11.62 -11.76
CA ASP A 42 -3.23 -10.73 -11.48
C ASP A 42 -3.24 -10.32 -10.01
N ALA A 43 -2.89 -11.26 -9.12
CA ALA A 43 -2.83 -10.94 -7.71
C ALA A 43 -1.74 -9.91 -7.43
N ARG A 44 -0.60 -10.05 -8.10
CA ARG A 44 0.48 -9.10 -7.94
C ARG A 44 0.09 -7.73 -8.47
N ALA A 45 -0.55 -7.69 -9.62
CA ALA A 45 -0.98 -6.42 -10.19
C ALA A 45 -1.96 -5.73 -9.25
N ASP A 46 -2.87 -6.51 -8.66
CA ASP A 46 -3.86 -5.95 -7.75
C ASP A 46 -3.17 -5.35 -6.52
N ALA A 47 -2.21 -6.06 -5.94
CA ALA A 47 -1.51 -5.56 -4.77
C ALA A 47 -0.72 -4.29 -5.12
N ILE A 48 -0.05 -4.29 -6.26
CA ILE A 48 0.71 -3.12 -6.66
C ILE A 48 -0.20 -1.94 -6.91
N ASP A 49 -1.35 -2.17 -7.52
CA ASP A 49 -2.31 -1.10 -7.75
C ASP A 49 -2.81 -0.53 -6.43
N GLN A 50 -3.03 -1.36 -5.44
CA GLN A 50 -3.46 -0.86 -4.14
C GLN A 50 -2.38 -0.02 -3.48
N CYS A 51 -1.13 -0.39 -3.68
CA CYS A 51 -0.03 0.39 -3.15
C CYS A 51 0.04 1.75 -3.83
N THR A 52 0.00 1.76 -5.15
CA THR A 52 0.12 3.02 -5.88
C THR A 52 -1.10 3.90 -5.68
N ALA A 53 -2.26 3.32 -5.43
CA ALA A 53 -3.46 4.10 -5.16
C ALA A 53 -3.34 4.91 -3.86
N GLN A 54 -2.45 4.49 -2.98
CA GLN A 54 -2.19 5.23 -1.75
C GLN A 54 -1.04 6.20 -1.92
N GLY A 55 -0.56 6.36 -3.12
CA GLY A 55 0.61 7.18 -3.36
C GLY A 55 1.89 6.48 -2.96
N GLY A 56 1.84 5.17 -2.80
CA GLY A 56 2.96 4.42 -2.30
C GLY A 56 3.86 3.86 -3.39
N THR A 57 4.97 3.32 -2.96
CA THR A 57 5.93 2.68 -3.84
C THR A 57 6.05 1.23 -3.44
N PRO A 58 5.77 0.29 -4.34
CA PRO A 58 5.90 -1.12 -4.00
C PRO A 58 7.36 -1.46 -3.77
N LEU A 59 7.63 -2.19 -2.72
CA LEU A 59 9.01 -2.56 -2.37
C LEU A 59 9.30 -4.00 -2.76
N GLU A 60 8.65 -4.94 -2.12
CA GLU A 60 8.90 -6.33 -2.47
C GLU A 60 7.73 -7.20 -2.08
N GLU A 61 7.60 -8.32 -2.75
CA GLU A 61 6.58 -9.30 -2.41
C GLU A 61 7.08 -10.12 -1.24
N VAL A 62 6.31 -10.16 -0.19
CA VAL A 62 6.72 -10.89 1.01
C VAL A 62 6.02 -12.22 1.15
N TYR A 63 4.98 -12.45 0.36
CA TYR A 63 4.27 -13.71 0.45
C TYR A 63 3.40 -13.88 -0.78
N ASN A 64 3.29 -15.10 -1.25
CA ASN A 64 2.29 -15.41 -2.25
C ASN A 64 1.78 -16.81 -2.02
N HIS A 65 0.59 -17.06 -2.50
CA HIS A 65 -0.06 -18.35 -2.33
C HIS A 65 -0.98 -18.59 -3.51
N VAL A 66 -0.94 -19.78 -4.04
CA VAL A 66 -1.80 -20.15 -5.16
C VAL A 66 -2.48 -21.45 -4.79
N THR A 67 -3.78 -21.49 -4.94
CA THR A 67 -4.54 -22.67 -4.62
C THR A 67 -5.59 -22.90 -5.70
N ARG A 68 -6.14 -24.07 -5.74
CA ARG A 68 -7.12 -24.40 -6.76
C ARG A 68 -8.46 -24.69 -6.15
N ALA A 69 -9.49 -24.04 -6.71
CA ALA A 69 -10.86 -24.37 -6.43
C ALA A 69 -11.44 -24.68 -7.81
N ASN A 70 -12.48 -24.00 -8.25
CA ASN A 70 -12.93 -24.15 -9.62
C ASN A 70 -11.95 -23.50 -10.56
N LEU A 71 -11.38 -22.40 -10.09
CA LEU A 71 -10.33 -21.70 -10.79
C LEU A 71 -9.11 -21.73 -9.91
N TRP A 72 -7.99 -21.29 -10.44
CA TRP A 72 -6.83 -21.06 -9.62
C TRP A 72 -7.02 -19.72 -8.95
N LEU A 73 -6.80 -19.71 -7.65
CA LEU A 73 -6.92 -18.50 -6.84
C LEU A 73 -5.56 -18.17 -6.30
N ALA A 74 -5.21 -16.90 -6.35
CA ALA A 74 -3.89 -16.48 -5.90
C ALA A 74 -3.98 -15.28 -5.00
N SER A 75 -3.03 -15.19 -4.09
CA SER A 75 -2.88 -14.04 -3.21
C SER A 75 -1.45 -13.58 -3.31
N SER A 76 -1.23 -12.30 -3.20
CA SER A 76 0.11 -11.73 -3.21
C SER A 76 0.13 -10.61 -2.19
N ILE A 77 1.11 -10.65 -1.29
CA ILE A 77 1.23 -9.63 -0.26
C ILE A 77 2.54 -8.91 -0.48
N TRP A 78 2.47 -7.61 -0.52
CA TRP A 78 3.63 -6.76 -0.79
C TRP A 78 3.84 -5.76 0.30
N GLU A 79 5.09 -5.40 0.51
CA GLU A 79 5.41 -4.25 1.31
C GLU A 79 5.30 -3.03 0.43
N CYS A 80 4.72 -1.98 0.99
CA CYS A 80 4.44 -0.76 0.25
C CYS A 80 4.90 0.41 1.11
N GLU A 81 5.75 1.23 0.55
CA GLU A 81 6.19 2.42 1.25
C GLU A 81 5.27 3.57 0.92
N VAL A 82 4.61 4.11 1.93
CA VAL A 82 3.65 5.20 1.72
C VAL A 82 4.19 6.46 2.36
N PRO A 83 3.81 7.61 1.81
CA PRO A 83 4.31 8.89 2.35
C PRO A 83 3.76 9.19 3.73
#